data_2a7180ff886ede35082085f30026ceb4
#
_entry.id   2a7180ff886ede35082085f30026ceb4
#
_cell.length_a   1.000
_cell.length_b   1.000
_cell.length_c   1.000
_cell.angle_alpha   90.00
_cell.angle_beta   90.00
_cell.angle_gamma   90.00
#
_symmetry.space_group_name_H-M   'P 1'
#
loop_
_entity.id
_entity.type
_entity.pdbx_description
1 polymer ?
#
loop_
_entity_poly.entity_id
_entity_poly.type
_entity_poly.pdbx_seq_one_letter_code
_entity_poly.pdbx_strand_id
1 'polypeptide(L)'
;MKRTIILFIALFGLVISASATGKGDARFTQRDVDRFNEVMSAVSADRDLPMDELIVKVARQFLGTPYVAGTLEQEPERLTVNLRETDCILFVEMCLALALTAKDDEPSFNSYIDRLATLRYRDGVVDGYTSRLHYTSEWIVQGGVNGFFKEVTKECGGSPLAQKFSFMSTHPSSYKQLSNSPANVSKIRSVEQDLQSRSYWYIPKASLAACAKNIRSGDIIAFTSTVAGLDIAHIGIALRQGDTLTFIHASTSADKVIINPTPLTQYISGVKSQSGVRVIRINK
;
A
#
# COMPACT_ATOMS: atom_id res chain seq x y z
N MET A 1 2.46 -44.52 -63.12
CA MET A 1 2.54 -44.41 -61.64
C MET A 1 3.03 -43.01 -61.31
N LYS A 2 2.11 -42.08 -60.97
CA LYS A 2 2.43 -40.71 -60.57
C LYS A 2 2.51 -40.66 -59.05
N ARG A 3 3.73 -40.35 -58.51
CA ARG A 3 3.92 -40.15 -57.06
C ARG A 3 3.63 -38.67 -56.74
N THR A 4 2.58 -38.46 -55.97
CA THR A 4 2.21 -37.17 -55.39
C THR A 4 3.05 -36.93 -54.17
N ILE A 5 3.88 -35.92 -54.14
CA ILE A 5 4.65 -35.48 -52.98
C ILE A 5 3.78 -34.49 -52.25
N ILE A 6 3.35 -34.82 -51.03
CA ILE A 6 2.63 -33.92 -50.11
C ILE A 6 3.69 -33.20 -49.31
N LEU A 7 3.77 -31.89 -49.53
CA LEU A 7 4.67 -30.98 -48.78
C LEU A 7 3.97 -30.53 -47.52
N PHE A 8 4.41 -31.03 -46.35
CA PHE A 8 3.95 -30.52 -45.04
C PHE A 8 4.68 -29.20 -44.76
N ILE A 9 3.95 -28.07 -44.84
CA ILE A 9 4.41 -26.78 -44.37
C ILE A 9 4.11 -26.73 -42.86
N ALA A 10 5.14 -26.94 -42.03
CA ALA A 10 5.06 -26.67 -40.59
C ALA A 10 5.06 -25.16 -40.37
N LEU A 11 3.91 -24.61 -40.01
CA LEU A 11 3.81 -23.23 -39.50
C LEU A 11 4.44 -23.20 -38.10
N PHE A 12 5.71 -22.77 -38.04
CA PHE A 12 6.30 -22.34 -36.76
C PHE A 12 5.68 -21.00 -36.37
N GLY A 13 4.73 -21.03 -35.46
CA GLY A 13 4.24 -19.84 -34.80
C GLY A 13 5.37 -19.21 -33.99
N LEU A 14 5.88 -18.07 -34.45
CA LEU A 14 6.84 -17.26 -33.74
C LEU A 14 6.10 -16.66 -32.53
N VAL A 15 6.22 -17.27 -31.36
CA VAL A 15 5.81 -16.65 -30.09
C VAL A 15 6.82 -15.55 -29.82
N ILE A 16 6.48 -14.32 -30.19
CA ILE A 16 7.23 -13.13 -29.79
C ILE A 16 6.93 -12.96 -28.31
N SER A 17 7.77 -13.50 -27.44
CA SER A 17 7.84 -13.12 -26.04
C SER A 17 8.34 -11.68 -26.00
N ALA A 18 7.43 -10.73 -25.89
CA ALA A 18 7.78 -9.37 -25.51
C ALA A 18 8.39 -9.46 -24.10
N SER A 19 9.71 -9.34 -24.00
CA SER A 19 10.41 -9.14 -22.74
C SER A 19 9.97 -7.80 -22.19
N ALA A 20 8.93 -7.81 -21.35
CA ALA A 20 8.56 -6.66 -20.53
C ALA A 20 9.67 -6.45 -19.52
N THR A 21 10.31 -5.33 -19.59
CA THR A 21 11.34 -4.84 -18.69
C THR A 21 10.87 -4.90 -17.23
N GLY A 22 11.44 -5.79 -16.41
CA GLY A 22 11.59 -5.65 -14.97
C GLY A 22 10.34 -5.84 -14.07
N LYS A 23 9.14 -5.86 -14.60
CA LYS A 23 7.89 -6.10 -13.85
C LYS A 23 7.40 -7.50 -14.18
N GLY A 24 7.72 -8.45 -13.31
CA GLY A 24 7.33 -9.86 -13.49
C GLY A 24 5.82 -10.01 -13.71
N ASP A 25 5.36 -11.15 -14.25
CA ASP A 25 3.95 -11.44 -14.45
C ASP A 25 3.15 -11.18 -13.16
N ALA A 26 2.28 -10.17 -13.19
CA ALA A 26 1.41 -9.88 -12.06
C ALA A 26 0.41 -11.02 -11.84
N ARG A 27 0.20 -11.39 -10.60
CA ARG A 27 -0.81 -12.38 -10.22
C ARG A 27 -2.14 -11.69 -9.93
N PHE A 28 -3.18 -12.03 -10.68
CA PHE A 28 -4.54 -11.50 -10.51
C PHE A 28 -5.58 -12.49 -11.07
N THR A 29 -6.83 -12.23 -10.83
CA THR A 29 -7.98 -12.95 -11.40
C THR A 29 -8.82 -12.04 -12.28
N GLN A 30 -9.69 -12.62 -13.12
CA GLN A 30 -10.66 -11.82 -13.90
C GLN A 30 -11.53 -10.95 -13.00
N ARG A 31 -11.90 -11.42 -11.80
CA ARG A 31 -12.67 -10.64 -10.81
C ARG A 31 -11.95 -9.37 -10.36
N ASP A 32 -10.61 -9.37 -10.32
CA ASP A 32 -9.84 -8.16 -9.98
C ASP A 32 -9.89 -7.14 -11.12
N VAL A 33 -9.87 -7.60 -12.38
CA VAL A 33 -10.05 -6.75 -13.57
C VAL A 33 -11.47 -6.18 -13.60
N ASP A 34 -12.47 -7.00 -13.35
CA ASP A 34 -13.89 -6.58 -13.30
C ASP A 34 -14.07 -5.51 -12.20
N ARG A 35 -13.51 -5.76 -11.01
CA ARG A 35 -13.56 -4.81 -9.89
C ARG A 35 -12.85 -3.50 -10.19
N PHE A 36 -11.70 -3.55 -10.85
CA PHE A 36 -11.02 -2.35 -11.35
C PHE A 36 -11.93 -1.53 -12.26
N ASN A 37 -12.56 -2.15 -13.25
CA ASN A 37 -13.46 -1.48 -14.19
C ASN A 37 -14.68 -0.85 -13.48
N GLU A 38 -15.27 -1.55 -12.50
CA GLU A 38 -16.36 -1.01 -11.68
C GLU A 38 -15.92 0.25 -10.94
N VAL A 39 -14.74 0.23 -10.28
CA VAL A 39 -14.23 1.39 -9.55
C VAL A 39 -13.92 2.54 -10.50
N MET A 40 -13.26 2.30 -11.63
CA MET A 40 -12.97 3.35 -12.62
C MET A 40 -14.26 3.98 -13.15
N SER A 41 -15.28 3.18 -13.46
CA SER A 41 -16.59 3.67 -13.87
C SER A 41 -17.24 4.54 -12.78
N ALA A 42 -17.21 4.08 -11.53
CA ALA A 42 -17.83 4.77 -10.39
C ALA A 42 -17.20 6.14 -10.09
N VAL A 43 -15.89 6.32 -10.38
CA VAL A 43 -15.18 7.58 -10.11
C VAL A 43 -14.91 8.40 -11.38
N SER A 44 -15.40 7.98 -12.54
CA SER A 44 -15.14 8.64 -13.84
C SER A 44 -15.53 10.11 -13.86
N ALA A 45 -16.67 10.48 -13.27
CA ALA A 45 -17.13 11.86 -13.15
C ALA A 45 -16.35 12.70 -12.13
N ASP A 46 -15.58 12.04 -11.25
CA ASP A 46 -14.82 12.65 -10.15
C ASP A 46 -13.32 12.79 -10.49
N ARG A 47 -12.88 12.40 -11.69
CA ARG A 47 -11.45 12.37 -12.07
C ARG A 47 -10.75 13.72 -11.94
N ASP A 48 -11.47 14.82 -12.10
CA ASP A 48 -10.92 16.20 -12.02
C ASP A 48 -10.82 16.73 -10.59
N LEU A 49 -11.37 16.03 -9.60
CA LEU A 49 -11.26 16.41 -8.19
C LEU A 49 -9.80 16.41 -7.73
N PRO A 50 -9.45 17.20 -6.70
CA PRO A 50 -8.16 17.07 -6.01
C PRO A 50 -7.93 15.63 -5.53
N MET A 51 -6.65 15.21 -5.48
CA MET A 51 -6.29 13.83 -5.14
C MET A 51 -6.75 13.41 -3.74
N ASP A 52 -6.78 14.32 -2.79
CA ASP A 52 -7.27 14.09 -1.42
C ASP A 52 -8.78 13.81 -1.37
N GLU A 53 -9.56 14.40 -2.27
CA GLU A 53 -10.98 14.08 -2.42
C GLU A 53 -11.18 12.78 -3.20
N LEU A 54 -10.45 12.60 -4.30
CA LEU A 54 -10.57 11.44 -5.17
C LEU A 54 -10.23 10.13 -4.45
N ILE A 55 -9.15 10.11 -3.64
CA ILE A 55 -8.80 8.89 -2.88
C ILE A 55 -9.88 8.49 -1.88
N VAL A 56 -10.57 9.47 -1.27
CA VAL A 56 -11.72 9.18 -0.38
C VAL A 56 -12.89 8.58 -1.17
N LYS A 57 -13.15 9.07 -2.39
CA LYS A 57 -14.17 8.49 -3.29
C LYS A 57 -13.84 7.05 -3.65
N VAL A 58 -12.59 6.78 -4.04
CA VAL A 58 -12.09 5.43 -4.32
C VAL A 58 -12.21 4.55 -3.07
N ALA A 59 -11.74 5.00 -1.90
CA ALA A 59 -11.77 4.23 -0.67
C ALA A 59 -13.21 3.81 -0.28
N ARG A 60 -14.20 4.66 -0.53
CA ARG A 60 -15.61 4.36 -0.28
C ARG A 60 -16.16 3.24 -1.14
N GLN A 61 -15.58 2.98 -2.33
CA GLN A 61 -15.98 1.85 -3.18
C GLN A 61 -15.65 0.50 -2.53
N PHE A 62 -14.74 0.47 -1.56
CA PHE A 62 -14.30 -0.75 -0.89
C PHE A 62 -14.95 -0.97 0.48
N LEU A 63 -15.91 -0.14 0.89
CA LEU A 63 -16.63 -0.40 2.15
C LEU A 63 -17.29 -1.77 2.14
N GLY A 64 -17.05 -2.55 3.19
CA GLY A 64 -17.53 -3.93 3.30
C GLY A 64 -16.59 -4.99 2.71
N THR A 65 -15.52 -4.62 2.00
CA THR A 65 -14.51 -5.56 1.50
C THR A 65 -13.89 -6.34 2.67
N PRO A 66 -13.82 -7.69 2.61
CA PRO A 66 -13.31 -8.51 3.70
C PRO A 66 -11.86 -8.19 4.07
N TYR A 67 -11.55 -8.24 5.38
CA TYR A 67 -10.18 -8.20 5.89
C TYR A 67 -9.55 -9.59 5.80
N VAL A 68 -8.44 -9.71 5.06
CA VAL A 68 -7.65 -10.93 4.98
C VAL A 68 -6.17 -10.58 5.01
N ALA A 69 -5.46 -11.03 6.05
CA ALA A 69 -4.01 -10.83 6.16
C ALA A 69 -3.25 -11.86 5.32
N GLY A 70 -2.01 -11.49 4.92
CA GLY A 70 -1.06 -12.42 4.32
C GLY A 70 -1.37 -12.84 2.88
N THR A 71 -2.21 -12.11 2.16
CA THR A 71 -2.56 -12.44 0.76
C THR A 71 -1.37 -12.33 -0.21
N LEU A 72 -0.29 -11.66 0.19
CA LEU A 72 0.95 -11.56 -0.57
C LEU A 72 1.98 -12.67 -0.28
N GLU A 73 1.75 -13.51 0.74
CA GLU A 73 2.73 -14.49 1.22
C GLU A 73 2.79 -15.77 0.36
N GLN A 74 2.88 -15.59 -0.96
CA GLN A 74 2.98 -16.65 -1.96
C GLN A 74 4.36 -16.66 -2.62
N GLU A 75 4.86 -17.84 -2.95
CA GLU A 75 6.13 -18.05 -3.66
C GLU A 75 5.89 -18.60 -5.09
N PRO A 76 6.73 -18.19 -6.05
CA PRO A 76 7.74 -17.14 -5.96
C PRO A 76 7.10 -15.75 -5.76
N GLU A 77 7.88 -14.78 -5.22
CA GLU A 77 7.44 -13.40 -5.10
C GLU A 77 7.00 -12.84 -6.45
N ARG A 78 5.80 -12.30 -6.50
CA ARG A 78 5.22 -11.64 -7.69
C ARG A 78 4.35 -10.49 -7.24
N LEU A 79 4.22 -9.47 -8.06
CA LEU A 79 3.19 -8.47 -7.83
C LEU A 79 1.80 -9.15 -7.81
N THR A 80 1.15 -9.12 -6.67
CA THR A 80 -0.20 -9.68 -6.50
C THR A 80 -1.21 -8.54 -6.43
N VAL A 81 -2.20 -8.58 -7.32
CA VAL A 81 -3.39 -7.72 -7.28
C VAL A 81 -4.51 -8.51 -6.61
N ASN A 82 -5.10 -7.91 -5.57
CA ASN A 82 -6.29 -8.46 -4.91
C ASN A 82 -7.23 -7.29 -4.54
N LEU A 83 -8.28 -7.09 -5.34
CA LEU A 83 -9.31 -6.06 -5.12
C LEU A 83 -10.56 -6.62 -4.42
N ARG A 84 -10.54 -7.87 -4.00
CA ARG A 84 -11.68 -8.59 -3.42
C ARG A 84 -11.59 -8.73 -1.91
N GLU A 85 -10.39 -8.68 -1.37
CA GLU A 85 -10.04 -8.78 0.05
C GLU A 85 -8.74 -8.06 0.30
N THR A 86 -8.52 -7.54 1.51
CA THR A 86 -7.39 -6.67 1.79
C THR A 86 -7.01 -6.68 3.27
N ASP A 87 -5.79 -6.27 3.58
CA ASP A 87 -5.38 -5.82 4.92
C ASP A 87 -5.22 -4.29 4.95
N CYS A 88 -4.73 -3.75 6.06
CA CYS A 88 -4.68 -2.30 6.24
C CYS A 88 -3.72 -1.57 5.28
N ILE A 89 -2.54 -2.13 5.00
CA ILE A 89 -1.58 -1.48 4.09
C ILE A 89 -1.99 -1.70 2.63
N LEU A 90 -2.43 -2.90 2.27
CA LEU A 90 -2.89 -3.21 0.92
C LEU A 90 -4.11 -2.37 0.53
N PHE A 91 -5.01 -2.09 1.50
CA PHE A 91 -6.13 -1.17 1.29
C PHE A 91 -5.66 0.23 0.89
N VAL A 92 -4.68 0.80 1.59
CA VAL A 92 -4.16 2.13 1.28
C VAL A 92 -3.42 2.14 -0.05
N GLU A 93 -2.58 1.13 -0.33
CA GLU A 93 -1.86 1.00 -1.59
C GLU A 93 -2.81 0.91 -2.80
N MET A 94 -3.82 0.02 -2.72
CA MET A 94 -4.76 -0.13 -3.82
C MET A 94 -5.60 1.13 -4.04
N CYS A 95 -6.05 1.80 -2.98
CA CYS A 95 -6.82 3.05 -3.10
C CYS A 95 -5.99 4.15 -3.76
N LEU A 96 -4.72 4.29 -3.36
CA LEU A 96 -3.81 5.28 -3.93
C LEU A 96 -3.50 4.97 -5.40
N ALA A 97 -3.15 3.71 -5.73
CA ALA A 97 -2.88 3.30 -7.11
C ALA A 97 -4.10 3.52 -8.02
N LEU A 98 -5.31 3.18 -7.55
CA LEU A 98 -6.56 3.40 -8.28
C LEU A 98 -6.86 4.89 -8.48
N ALA A 99 -6.69 5.72 -7.44
CA ALA A 99 -6.91 7.17 -7.53
C ALA A 99 -5.93 7.83 -8.51
N LEU A 100 -4.66 7.43 -8.47
CA LEU A 100 -3.64 7.86 -9.45
C LEU A 100 -4.00 7.42 -10.88
N THR A 101 -4.52 6.19 -11.05
CA THR A 101 -4.91 5.66 -12.36
C THR A 101 -6.15 6.37 -12.90
N ALA A 102 -7.11 6.72 -12.04
CA ALA A 102 -8.29 7.46 -12.46
C ALA A 102 -7.99 8.87 -13.03
N LYS A 103 -6.81 9.42 -12.73
CA LYS A 103 -6.31 10.69 -13.28
C LYS A 103 -5.74 10.57 -14.70
N ASP A 104 -5.49 9.38 -15.20
CA ASP A 104 -5.03 9.20 -16.58
C ASP A 104 -6.11 9.61 -17.58
N ASP A 105 -5.71 10.04 -18.77
CA ASP A 105 -6.63 10.28 -19.87
C ASP A 105 -7.37 9.00 -20.26
N GLU A 106 -6.66 7.89 -20.27
CA GLU A 106 -7.16 6.55 -20.55
C GLU A 106 -6.80 5.60 -19.38
N PRO A 107 -7.59 5.54 -18.30
CA PRO A 107 -7.34 4.65 -17.18
C PRO A 107 -7.31 3.18 -17.64
N SER A 108 -6.24 2.46 -17.32
CA SER A 108 -6.10 1.05 -17.71
C SER A 108 -5.65 0.18 -16.55
N PHE A 109 -6.01 -1.11 -16.59
CA PHE A 109 -5.56 -2.08 -15.60
C PHE A 109 -4.03 -2.23 -15.60
N ASN A 110 -3.38 -2.07 -16.75
CA ASN A 110 -1.93 -2.09 -16.85
C ASN A 110 -1.28 -0.90 -16.15
N SER A 111 -1.81 0.33 -16.34
CA SER A 111 -1.29 1.49 -15.61
C SER A 111 -1.53 1.40 -14.10
N TYR A 112 -2.63 0.77 -13.68
CA TYR A 112 -2.85 0.44 -12.26
C TYR A 112 -1.80 -0.54 -11.72
N ILE A 113 -1.52 -1.63 -12.43
CA ILE A 113 -0.47 -2.61 -12.08
C ILE A 113 0.88 -1.92 -11.93
N ASP A 114 1.24 -1.05 -12.86
CA ASP A 114 2.51 -0.32 -12.85
C ASP A 114 2.65 0.59 -11.63
N ARG A 115 1.59 1.31 -11.28
CA ARG A 115 1.56 2.15 -10.08
C ARG A 115 1.64 1.33 -8.80
N LEU A 116 0.90 0.22 -8.74
CA LEU A 116 0.91 -0.67 -7.59
C LEU A 116 2.30 -1.28 -7.38
N ALA A 117 3.00 -1.67 -8.45
CA ALA A 117 4.38 -2.14 -8.37
C ALA A 117 5.31 -1.05 -7.80
N THR A 118 5.20 0.18 -8.31
CA THR A 118 6.00 1.32 -7.84
C THR A 118 5.73 1.70 -6.40
N LEU A 119 4.50 1.50 -5.90
CA LEU A 119 4.13 1.74 -4.51
C LEU A 119 4.59 0.63 -3.57
N ARG A 120 4.61 -0.62 -4.02
CA ARG A 120 4.83 -1.80 -3.15
C ARG A 120 6.26 -2.29 -3.12
N TYR A 121 7.02 -2.05 -4.19
CA TYR A 121 8.38 -2.58 -4.33
C TYR A 121 9.40 -1.46 -4.45
N ARG A 122 10.59 -1.68 -3.89
CA ARG A 122 11.70 -0.75 -3.98
C ARG A 122 12.04 -0.50 -5.45
N ASP A 123 12.05 0.77 -5.83
CA ASP A 123 12.26 1.23 -7.23
C ASP A 123 11.26 0.62 -8.24
N GLY A 124 10.11 0.11 -7.77
CA GLY A 124 9.10 -0.56 -8.60
C GLY A 124 9.52 -1.93 -9.14
N VAL A 125 10.63 -2.51 -8.64
CA VAL A 125 11.20 -3.76 -9.16
C VAL A 125 10.85 -4.94 -8.26
N VAL A 126 10.23 -5.96 -8.83
CA VAL A 126 9.95 -7.23 -8.15
C VAL A 126 11.16 -8.15 -8.29
N ASP A 127 11.97 -8.24 -7.22
CA ASP A 127 13.18 -9.07 -7.14
C ASP A 127 13.19 -9.85 -5.81
N GLY A 128 12.28 -10.82 -5.69
CA GLY A 128 12.12 -11.63 -4.49
C GLY A 128 11.54 -10.88 -3.29
N TYR A 129 11.32 -11.60 -2.21
CA TYR A 129 10.64 -11.13 -0.99
C TYR A 129 11.19 -9.82 -0.43
N THR A 130 12.51 -9.65 -0.43
CA THR A 130 13.18 -8.49 0.18
C THR A 130 13.12 -7.21 -0.65
N SER A 131 12.60 -7.26 -1.90
CA SER A 131 12.36 -6.05 -2.69
C SER A 131 11.06 -5.36 -2.31
N ARG A 132 10.13 -6.06 -1.64
CA ARG A 132 8.89 -5.49 -1.13
C ARG A 132 9.17 -4.49 0.00
N LEU A 133 8.44 -3.39 0.07
CA LEU A 133 8.56 -2.36 1.11
C LEU A 133 7.85 -2.85 2.38
N HIS A 134 8.54 -3.60 3.23
CA HIS A 134 7.96 -4.24 4.41
C HIS A 134 7.68 -3.28 5.56
N TYR A 135 8.55 -2.28 5.74
CA TYR A 135 8.34 -1.22 6.73
C TYR A 135 7.54 -0.07 6.12
N THR A 136 6.47 0.34 6.78
CA THR A 136 5.67 1.49 6.30
C THR A 136 6.52 2.76 6.23
N SER A 137 7.53 2.90 7.08
CA SER A 137 8.49 4.03 7.00
C SER A 137 9.29 4.01 5.70
N GLU A 138 9.71 2.84 5.20
CA GLU A 138 10.35 2.71 3.89
C GLU A 138 9.39 3.07 2.76
N TRP A 139 8.14 2.59 2.85
CA TRP A 139 7.07 2.92 1.93
C TRP A 139 6.83 4.44 1.84
N ILE A 140 6.83 5.14 3.00
CA ILE A 140 6.69 6.61 3.05
C ILE A 140 7.90 7.30 2.38
N VAL A 141 9.11 6.86 2.64
CA VAL A 141 10.32 7.41 2.01
C VAL A 141 10.28 7.22 0.50
N GLN A 142 10.05 5.98 0.04
CA GLN A 142 10.04 5.65 -1.38
C GLN A 142 8.90 6.36 -2.13
N GLY A 143 7.71 6.44 -1.55
CA GLY A 143 6.58 7.15 -2.15
C GLY A 143 6.82 8.67 -2.24
N GLY A 144 7.57 9.24 -1.29
CA GLY A 144 8.04 10.62 -1.35
C GLY A 144 9.04 10.85 -2.49
N VAL A 145 10.01 9.95 -2.67
CA VAL A 145 10.98 9.98 -3.78
C VAL A 145 10.27 9.87 -5.13
N ASN A 146 9.25 9.00 -5.22
CA ASN A 146 8.45 8.81 -6.43
C ASN A 146 7.42 9.92 -6.67
N GLY A 147 7.33 10.92 -5.78
CA GLY A 147 6.45 12.08 -5.94
C GLY A 147 4.97 11.80 -5.69
N PHE A 148 4.59 10.66 -5.12
CA PHE A 148 3.18 10.34 -4.84
C PHE A 148 2.61 11.14 -3.67
N PHE A 149 3.42 11.36 -2.65
CA PHE A 149 3.01 12.04 -1.42
C PHE A 149 4.22 12.59 -0.65
N LYS A 150 3.95 13.34 0.40
CA LYS A 150 4.95 13.79 1.38
C LYS A 150 4.48 13.54 2.80
N GLU A 151 5.41 13.26 3.70
CA GLU A 151 5.11 13.26 5.11
C GLU A 151 4.94 14.70 5.63
N VAL A 152 3.81 14.99 6.23
CA VAL A 152 3.44 16.32 6.78
C VAL A 152 3.24 16.28 8.30
N THR A 153 3.73 15.24 8.95
CA THR A 153 3.56 15.05 10.41
C THR A 153 4.10 16.22 11.21
N LYS A 154 5.28 16.72 10.85
CA LYS A 154 5.91 17.87 11.51
C LYS A 154 5.08 19.13 11.34
N GLU A 155 4.61 19.41 10.13
CA GLU A 155 3.75 20.57 9.79
C GLU A 155 2.38 20.48 10.47
N CYS A 156 1.90 19.28 10.73
CA CYS A 156 0.66 19.04 11.49
C CYS A 156 0.83 19.24 13.00
N GLY A 157 2.03 19.51 13.51
CA GLY A 157 2.31 19.74 14.93
C GLY A 157 2.94 18.53 15.61
N GLY A 158 3.55 17.61 14.83
CA GLY A 158 4.27 16.46 15.36
C GLY A 158 5.56 16.83 16.08
N SER A 159 5.95 15.99 17.02
CA SER A 159 7.23 16.01 17.76
C SER A 159 8.20 14.95 17.23
N PRO A 160 9.51 15.08 17.49
CA PRO A 160 10.48 14.06 17.10
C PRO A 160 10.14 12.68 17.69
N LEU A 161 10.34 11.62 16.88
CA LEU A 161 10.15 10.23 17.26
C LEU A 161 11.49 9.49 17.23
N ALA A 162 11.90 8.94 18.36
CA ALA A 162 13.05 8.01 18.42
C ALA A 162 12.60 6.62 17.96
N GLN A 163 12.52 6.42 16.63
CA GLN A 163 12.10 5.15 16.05
C GLN A 163 13.28 4.17 15.96
N LYS A 164 13.01 2.91 16.30
CA LYS A 164 13.94 1.79 16.07
C LYS A 164 13.36 0.84 15.03
N PHE A 165 14.25 0.26 14.22
CA PHE A 165 13.91 -0.72 13.19
C PHE A 165 14.78 -1.96 13.39
N SER A 166 14.17 -3.06 13.79
CA SER A 166 14.88 -4.32 14.01
C SER A 166 13.97 -5.54 14.07
N PHE A 167 12.64 -5.33 13.96
CA PHE A 167 11.67 -6.38 14.25
C PHE A 167 11.85 -7.58 13.32
N MET A 168 11.91 -7.37 12.02
CA MET A 168 11.95 -8.46 11.05
C MET A 168 13.28 -9.24 11.13
N SER A 169 14.42 -8.55 11.23
CA SER A 169 15.73 -9.21 11.27
C SER A 169 16.00 -9.94 12.60
N THR A 170 15.30 -9.56 13.68
CA THR A 170 15.43 -10.22 15.00
C THR A 170 14.35 -11.28 15.25
N HIS A 171 13.30 -11.32 14.44
CA HIS A 171 12.22 -12.31 14.52
C HIS A 171 12.01 -13.06 13.18
N PRO A 172 13.08 -13.61 12.57
CA PRO A 172 12.98 -14.21 11.23
C PRO A 172 12.02 -15.40 11.18
N SER A 173 11.84 -16.11 12.30
CA SER A 173 10.89 -17.25 12.41
C SER A 173 9.42 -16.83 12.24
N SER A 174 9.10 -15.55 12.38
CA SER A 174 7.75 -15.02 12.16
C SER A 174 7.42 -14.85 10.66
N TYR A 175 8.40 -15.01 9.78
CA TYR A 175 8.27 -14.78 8.34
C TYR A 175 8.80 -15.98 7.56
N LYS A 176 7.93 -16.63 6.79
CA LYS A 176 8.28 -17.85 6.02
C LYS A 176 9.53 -17.64 5.16
N GLN A 177 9.65 -16.49 4.49
CA GLN A 177 10.74 -16.17 3.57
C GLN A 177 12.05 -15.76 4.26
N LEU A 178 12.00 -15.51 5.57
CA LEU A 178 13.19 -15.20 6.39
C LEU A 178 13.66 -16.39 7.22
N SER A 179 12.74 -17.26 7.67
CA SER A 179 13.00 -18.31 8.65
C SER A 179 14.14 -19.24 8.27
N ASN A 180 14.34 -19.50 6.97
CA ASN A 180 15.38 -20.39 6.45
C ASN A 180 16.32 -19.68 5.45
N SER A 181 16.39 -18.35 5.47
CA SER A 181 17.20 -17.57 4.54
C SER A 181 18.04 -16.51 5.25
N PRO A 182 19.26 -16.84 5.74
CA PRO A 182 20.17 -15.85 6.30
C PRO A 182 20.47 -14.70 5.32
N ALA A 183 20.47 -14.96 4.02
CA ALA A 183 20.68 -13.95 2.99
C ALA A 183 19.53 -12.91 2.98
N ASN A 184 18.27 -13.35 3.05
CA ASN A 184 17.14 -12.44 3.15
C ASN A 184 17.14 -11.67 4.46
N VAL A 185 17.47 -12.32 5.59
CA VAL A 185 17.62 -11.64 6.89
C VAL A 185 18.69 -10.55 6.81
N SER A 186 19.81 -10.80 6.14
CA SER A 186 20.89 -9.81 5.97
C SER A 186 20.41 -8.61 5.12
N LYS A 187 19.65 -8.84 4.04
CA LYS A 187 19.07 -7.77 3.21
C LYS A 187 18.09 -6.91 4.02
N ILE A 188 17.18 -7.53 4.77
CA ILE A 188 16.24 -6.82 5.64
C ILE A 188 16.98 -6.00 6.70
N ARG A 189 18.03 -6.56 7.32
CA ARG A 189 18.86 -5.81 8.29
C ARG A 189 19.51 -4.58 7.68
N SER A 190 19.93 -4.64 6.42
CA SER A 190 20.47 -3.47 5.72
C SER A 190 19.41 -2.38 5.53
N VAL A 191 18.16 -2.77 5.21
CA VAL A 191 17.02 -1.84 5.15
C VAL A 191 16.76 -1.20 6.51
N GLU A 192 16.73 -2.01 7.58
CA GLU A 192 16.54 -1.52 8.95
C GLU A 192 17.61 -0.51 9.36
N GLN A 193 18.88 -0.75 8.98
CA GLN A 193 19.99 0.17 9.22
C GLN A 193 19.86 1.49 8.44
N ASP A 194 19.43 1.45 7.17
CA ASP A 194 19.16 2.66 6.39
C ASP A 194 18.03 3.48 7.04
N LEU A 195 16.94 2.83 7.40
CA LEU A 195 15.82 3.49 8.09
C LEU A 195 16.24 4.08 9.43
N GLN A 196 17.11 3.38 10.19
CA GLN A 196 17.61 3.85 11.49
C GLN A 196 18.42 5.15 11.38
N SER A 197 19.02 5.45 10.23
CA SER A 197 19.80 6.67 9.99
C SER A 197 18.97 7.94 9.78
N ARG A 198 17.64 7.80 9.65
CA ARG A 198 16.72 8.90 9.30
C ARG A 198 16.07 9.52 10.54
N SER A 199 15.51 10.71 10.37
CA SER A 199 14.75 11.40 11.41
C SER A 199 13.25 11.22 11.19
N TYR A 200 12.52 10.99 12.28
CA TYR A 200 11.07 10.75 12.24
C TYR A 200 10.32 11.69 13.15
N TRP A 201 9.07 11.96 12.81
CA TRP A 201 8.12 12.73 13.61
C TRP A 201 6.84 11.90 13.81
N TYR A 202 6.14 12.17 14.89
CA TYR A 202 4.82 11.64 15.15
C TYR A 202 3.99 12.63 15.96
N ILE A 203 2.68 12.52 15.90
CA ILE A 203 1.76 13.23 16.81
C ILE A 203 1.41 12.25 17.93
N PRO A 204 1.91 12.45 19.15
CA PRO A 204 1.56 11.59 20.30
C PRO A 204 0.05 11.59 20.54
N LYS A 205 -0.49 10.49 21.09
CA LYS A 205 -1.91 10.39 21.46
C LYS A 205 -2.40 11.61 22.26
N ALA A 206 -1.61 12.04 23.24
CA ALA A 206 -1.96 13.16 24.10
C ALA A 206 -2.10 14.50 23.35
N SER A 207 -1.37 14.67 22.25
CA SER A 207 -1.35 15.90 21.44
C SER A 207 -2.30 15.85 20.25
N LEU A 208 -2.87 14.66 19.95
CA LEU A 208 -3.63 14.46 18.71
C LEU A 208 -4.88 15.35 18.63
N ALA A 209 -5.57 15.57 19.74
CA ALA A 209 -6.76 16.45 19.77
C ALA A 209 -6.44 17.88 19.33
N ALA A 210 -5.32 18.45 19.78
CA ALA A 210 -4.89 19.80 19.40
C ALA A 210 -4.40 19.86 17.94
N CYS A 211 -3.80 18.79 17.43
CA CYS A 211 -3.25 18.70 16.09
C CYS A 211 -4.27 18.26 15.02
N ALA A 212 -5.38 17.67 15.42
CA ALA A 212 -6.39 17.07 14.52
C ALA A 212 -6.92 18.05 13.45
N LYS A 213 -7.00 19.35 13.76
CA LYS A 213 -7.43 20.40 12.82
C LYS A 213 -6.52 20.53 11.58
N ASN A 214 -5.26 20.10 11.67
CA ASN A 214 -4.26 20.17 10.60
C ASN A 214 -4.29 18.92 9.69
N ILE A 215 -5.01 17.87 10.08
CA ILE A 215 -5.20 16.64 9.31
C ILE A 215 -6.42 16.83 8.42
N ARG A 216 -6.29 16.51 7.13
CA ARG A 216 -7.33 16.69 6.11
C ARG A 216 -7.94 15.35 5.71
N SER A 217 -9.15 15.37 5.13
CA SER A 217 -9.63 14.20 4.39
C SER A 217 -8.63 13.84 3.31
N GLY A 218 -8.47 12.54 3.05
CA GLY A 218 -7.50 12.05 2.07
C GLY A 218 -6.05 11.95 2.57
N ASP A 219 -5.69 12.56 3.70
CA ASP A 219 -4.39 12.28 4.32
C ASP A 219 -4.33 10.79 4.73
N ILE A 220 -3.19 10.14 4.54
CA ILE A 220 -2.94 8.80 5.03
C ILE A 220 -2.46 8.90 6.49
N ILE A 221 -3.10 8.14 7.38
CA ILE A 221 -2.78 8.09 8.80
C ILE A 221 -2.08 6.77 9.11
N ALA A 222 -0.80 6.84 9.47
CA ALA A 222 0.00 5.69 9.90
C ALA A 222 0.12 5.71 11.44
N PHE A 223 -0.42 4.70 12.10
CA PHE A 223 -0.44 4.59 13.57
C PHE A 223 0.87 3.97 14.06
N THR A 224 1.65 4.74 14.81
CA THR A 224 2.97 4.32 15.31
C THR A 224 2.85 3.20 16.33
N SER A 225 3.71 2.17 16.20
CA SER A 225 3.70 0.99 17.06
C SER A 225 4.37 1.25 18.41
N THR A 226 3.90 0.54 19.47
CA THR A 226 4.62 0.42 20.75
C THR A 226 5.48 -0.84 20.80
N VAL A 227 5.40 -1.71 19.78
CA VAL A 227 6.21 -2.93 19.70
C VAL A 227 7.65 -2.55 19.33
N ALA A 228 8.61 -3.02 20.13
CA ALA A 228 10.01 -2.71 19.91
C ALA A 228 10.49 -3.16 18.52
N GLY A 229 11.15 -2.25 17.80
CA GLY A 229 11.68 -2.52 16.46
C GLY A 229 10.66 -2.47 15.32
N LEU A 230 9.35 -2.34 15.61
CA LEU A 230 8.29 -2.19 14.62
C LEU A 230 7.85 -0.72 14.55
N ASP A 231 7.72 -0.18 13.34
CA ASP A 231 7.40 1.24 13.12
C ASP A 231 5.89 1.55 13.19
N ILE A 232 5.10 0.88 12.39
CA ILE A 232 3.67 1.15 12.23
C ILE A 232 2.85 -0.10 12.57
N ALA A 233 1.82 0.10 13.38
CA ALA A 233 0.90 -0.97 13.80
C ALA A 233 -0.36 -1.03 12.93
N HIS A 234 -0.75 0.08 12.30
CA HIS A 234 -1.96 0.18 11.49
C HIS A 234 -1.91 1.40 10.57
N ILE A 235 -2.73 1.41 9.51
CA ILE A 235 -2.81 2.50 8.54
C ILE A 235 -4.22 2.65 8.00
N GLY A 236 -4.61 3.87 7.60
CA GLY A 236 -5.90 4.16 6.99
C GLY A 236 -5.92 5.53 6.32
N ILE A 237 -7.05 5.91 5.74
CA ILE A 237 -7.26 7.16 5.01
C ILE A 237 -8.16 8.06 5.86
N ALA A 238 -7.68 9.25 6.22
CA ALA A 238 -8.41 10.23 7.00
C ALA A 238 -9.71 10.67 6.33
N LEU A 239 -10.73 10.85 7.11
CA LEU A 239 -12.04 11.33 6.67
C LEU A 239 -12.59 12.35 7.67
N ARG A 240 -12.94 13.54 7.19
CA ARG A 240 -13.71 14.51 7.97
C ARG A 240 -15.20 14.38 7.66
N GLN A 241 -15.99 14.35 8.71
CA GLN A 241 -17.44 14.40 8.68
C GLN A 241 -17.87 15.61 9.54
N GLY A 242 -18.04 16.77 8.92
CA GLY A 242 -18.12 18.04 9.60
C GLY A 242 -16.85 18.29 10.43
N ASP A 243 -16.97 18.59 11.70
CA ASP A 243 -15.85 18.83 12.60
C ASP A 243 -15.16 17.53 13.09
N THR A 244 -15.79 16.38 12.88
CA THR A 244 -15.27 15.10 13.33
C THR A 244 -14.22 14.56 12.36
N LEU A 245 -13.02 14.31 12.86
CA LEU A 245 -11.98 13.57 12.13
C LEU A 245 -12.08 12.08 12.49
N THR A 246 -12.37 11.25 11.51
CA THR A 246 -12.31 9.79 11.55
C THR A 246 -11.45 9.28 10.40
N PHE A 247 -11.55 8.01 10.03
CA PHE A 247 -10.76 7.42 8.93
C PHE A 247 -11.45 6.19 8.33
N ILE A 248 -11.08 5.86 7.10
CA ILE A 248 -11.49 4.64 6.40
C ILE A 248 -10.31 3.67 6.47
N HIS A 249 -10.57 2.43 6.87
CA HIS A 249 -9.53 1.42 7.01
C HIS A 249 -10.06 -0.01 6.86
N ALA A 250 -9.19 -0.94 6.52
CA ALA A 250 -9.48 -2.36 6.69
C ALA A 250 -9.30 -2.71 8.17
N SER A 251 -10.40 -3.01 8.85
CA SER A 251 -10.47 -3.24 10.29
C SER A 251 -10.41 -4.73 10.62
N THR A 252 -9.44 -5.14 11.42
CA THR A 252 -9.35 -6.52 11.94
C THR A 252 -10.50 -6.85 12.89
N SER A 253 -10.99 -5.89 13.66
CA SER A 253 -12.09 -6.12 14.61
C SER A 253 -13.48 -6.18 13.96
N ALA A 254 -13.63 -5.57 12.77
CA ALA A 254 -14.87 -5.61 12.00
C ALA A 254 -14.78 -6.61 10.83
N ASP A 255 -13.64 -7.28 10.63
CA ASP A 255 -13.33 -8.21 9.54
C ASP A 255 -13.61 -7.65 8.14
N LYS A 256 -13.55 -6.32 7.97
CA LYS A 256 -13.81 -5.65 6.70
C LYS A 256 -13.35 -4.20 6.67
N VAL A 257 -13.38 -3.60 5.50
CA VAL A 257 -13.20 -2.15 5.31
C VAL A 257 -14.40 -1.39 5.86
N ILE A 258 -14.15 -0.42 6.73
CA ILE A 258 -15.16 0.44 7.35
C ILE A 258 -14.75 1.91 7.39
N ILE A 259 -15.72 2.80 7.52
CA ILE A 259 -15.49 4.12 8.14
C ILE A 259 -15.50 3.88 9.64
N ASN A 260 -14.41 4.23 10.34
CA ASN A 260 -14.34 4.04 11.77
C ASN A 260 -15.48 4.81 12.47
N PRO A 261 -16.28 4.17 13.33
CA PRO A 261 -17.49 4.80 13.91
C PRO A 261 -17.17 5.87 14.96
N THR A 262 -15.95 5.87 15.51
CA THR A 262 -15.53 6.84 16.53
C THR A 262 -14.51 7.84 15.97
N PRO A 263 -14.40 9.04 16.55
CA PRO A 263 -13.33 9.97 16.20
C PRO A 263 -11.95 9.34 16.32
N LEU A 264 -11.00 9.77 15.48
CA LEU A 264 -9.62 9.29 15.47
C LEU A 264 -8.98 9.37 16.86
N THR A 265 -9.21 10.44 17.60
CA THR A 265 -8.68 10.64 18.96
C THR A 265 -9.21 9.61 19.94
N GLN A 266 -10.49 9.25 19.85
CA GLN A 266 -11.12 8.24 20.69
C GLN A 266 -10.62 6.83 20.30
N TYR A 267 -10.55 6.52 19.00
CA TYR A 267 -10.05 5.24 18.52
C TYR A 267 -8.65 4.96 19.08
N ILE A 268 -7.68 5.86 18.82
CA ILE A 268 -6.30 5.62 19.21
C ILE A 268 -6.12 5.55 20.73
N SER A 269 -6.91 6.27 21.52
CA SER A 269 -6.83 6.22 22.98
C SER A 269 -7.13 4.83 23.52
N GLY A 270 -8.00 4.08 22.87
CA GLY A 270 -8.39 2.71 23.23
C GLY A 270 -7.37 1.63 22.80
N VAL A 271 -6.40 1.92 21.92
CA VAL A 271 -5.49 0.92 21.37
C VAL A 271 -4.11 1.00 22.03
N LYS A 272 -3.80 0.06 22.93
CA LYS A 272 -2.53 0.06 23.70
C LYS A 272 -1.27 -0.11 22.84
N SER A 273 -1.38 -0.84 21.73
CA SER A 273 -0.26 -1.12 20.82
C SER A 273 0.13 0.05 19.91
N GLN A 274 -0.54 1.20 20.03
CA GLN A 274 -0.28 2.40 19.25
C GLN A 274 0.17 3.54 20.16
N SER A 275 1.15 4.36 19.75
CA SER A 275 1.69 5.48 20.54
C SER A 275 1.27 6.86 20.02
N GLY A 276 0.93 6.97 18.74
CA GLY A 276 0.55 8.22 18.06
C GLY A 276 0.28 7.97 16.59
N VAL A 277 0.35 9.02 15.79
CA VAL A 277 0.16 8.93 14.33
C VAL A 277 1.23 9.69 13.57
N ARG A 278 1.54 9.21 12.37
CA ARG A 278 2.22 9.96 11.30
C ARG A 278 1.20 10.32 10.24
N VAL A 279 1.39 11.46 9.59
CA VAL A 279 0.45 12.01 8.59
C VAL A 279 1.16 12.16 7.27
N ILE A 280 0.64 11.50 6.24
CA ILE A 280 1.19 11.49 4.90
C ILE A 280 0.16 12.12 3.97
N ARG A 281 0.53 13.17 3.25
CA ARG A 281 -0.35 13.91 2.35
C ARG A 281 -0.03 13.60 0.91
N ILE A 282 -1.05 13.20 0.16
CA ILE A 282 -0.93 12.90 -1.26
C ILE A 282 -0.64 14.21 -2.02
N ASN A 283 0.28 14.15 -2.97
CA ASN A 283 0.57 15.27 -3.85
C ASN A 283 -0.62 15.53 -4.79
N LYS A 284 -0.76 16.80 -5.19
CA LYS A 284 -1.85 17.23 -6.09
C LYS A 284 -1.63 16.71 -7.51
#